data_9138540a7a70197c822ccea7ce066bb8
#
_entry.id   9138540a7a70197c822ccea7ce066bb8
#
_cell.length_a   1.000
_cell.length_b   1.000
_cell.length_c   1.000
_cell.angle_alpha   90.00
_cell.angle_beta   90.00
_cell.angle_gamma   90.00
#
_symmetry.space_group_name_H-M   'P 1'
#
loop_
_entity.id
_entity.type
_entity.pdbx_description
1 polymer ?
#
loop_
_entity_poly.entity_id
_entity_poly.type
_entity_poly.pdbx_seq_one_letter_code
_entity_poly.pdbx_strand_id
1 'polypeptide(L)'
;MLKFIFSGCAAIALIVVLALGQPAQQAAALGTPNDLTGAGAGVFPAGANFNGVQLAGGTYGMGVQTNTDGTAKGDIEVQLNGTSVIGLSQWITVTGWITGGTLNTDGTMTLSGTCALDMGDGTPPVGGLALVANVSLSGITLTVGSQVIPTLPKSDGWIFID
;
A
#
# COMPACT_ATOMS: atom_id res chain seq x y z
N MET A 1 -61.99 -34.25 62.53
CA MET A 1 -60.63 -33.74 62.70
C MET A 1 -59.84 -34.08 61.44
N LEU A 2 -59.66 -33.12 60.53
CA LEU A 2 -59.01 -33.32 59.27
C LEU A 2 -57.63 -32.64 59.30
N LYS A 3 -56.54 -33.42 59.18
CA LYS A 3 -55.17 -32.92 59.15
C LYS A 3 -54.76 -32.72 57.66
N PHE A 4 -54.61 -31.50 57.28
CA PHE A 4 -53.98 -31.19 56.01
C PHE A 4 -52.46 -31.27 56.14
N ILE A 5 -51.88 -32.13 55.30
CA ILE A 5 -50.44 -32.21 55.11
C ILE A 5 -50.07 -31.38 53.87
N PHE A 6 -49.39 -30.27 54.09
CA PHE A 6 -48.82 -29.50 52.98
C PHE A 6 -47.49 -30.14 52.58
N SER A 7 -47.49 -30.72 51.35
CA SER A 7 -46.31 -31.20 50.75
C SER A 7 -45.68 -30.01 49.98
N GLY A 8 -44.52 -29.52 50.42
CA GLY A 8 -43.78 -28.46 49.77
C GLY A 8 -42.98 -29.01 48.58
N CYS A 9 -43.37 -28.63 47.35
CA CYS A 9 -42.59 -28.87 46.20
C CYS A 9 -41.49 -27.78 46.07
N ALA A 10 -40.26 -28.16 46.40
CA ALA A 10 -39.10 -27.30 46.12
C ALA A 10 -38.78 -27.32 44.63
N ALA A 11 -39.08 -26.22 43.95
CA ALA A 11 -38.66 -26.02 42.59
C ALA A 11 -37.18 -25.62 42.54
N ILE A 12 -36.34 -26.54 42.10
CA ILE A 12 -34.92 -26.25 41.83
C ILE A 12 -34.87 -25.54 40.46
N ALA A 13 -34.67 -24.23 40.50
CA ALA A 13 -34.39 -23.46 39.28
C ALA A 13 -32.96 -23.74 38.83
N LEU A 14 -32.81 -24.54 37.76
CA LEU A 14 -31.55 -24.79 37.11
C LEU A 14 -31.19 -23.53 36.27
N ILE A 15 -30.31 -22.67 36.78
CA ILE A 15 -29.75 -21.56 36.02
C ILE A 15 -28.69 -22.12 35.09
N VAL A 16 -29.05 -22.33 33.83
CA VAL A 16 -28.08 -22.60 32.76
C VAL A 16 -27.45 -21.27 32.37
N VAL A 17 -26.25 -21.02 32.88
CA VAL A 17 -25.43 -19.91 32.40
C VAL A 17 -24.86 -20.30 31.02
N LEU A 18 -25.52 -19.89 29.96
CA LEU A 18 -24.96 -19.92 28.62
C LEU A 18 -23.80 -18.88 28.57
N ALA A 19 -22.60 -19.37 28.80
CA ALA A 19 -21.40 -18.61 28.47
C ALA A 19 -21.37 -18.51 26.94
N LEU A 20 -21.97 -17.44 26.39
CA LEU A 20 -21.76 -17.04 25.03
C LEU A 20 -20.27 -16.66 24.91
N GLY A 21 -19.50 -17.60 24.35
CA GLY A 21 -18.11 -17.32 23.96
C GLY A 21 -18.13 -16.16 23.01
N GLN A 22 -17.80 -14.98 23.50
CA GLN A 22 -17.50 -13.86 22.61
C GLN A 22 -16.31 -14.31 21.74
N PRO A 23 -16.41 -14.23 20.40
CA PRO A 23 -15.23 -14.41 19.60
C PRO A 23 -14.22 -13.39 20.10
N ALA A 24 -13.07 -13.88 20.57
CA ALA A 24 -11.96 -13.01 20.88
C ALA A 24 -11.73 -12.18 19.62
N GLN A 25 -12.08 -10.90 19.66
CA GLN A 25 -11.61 -9.96 18.66
C GLN A 25 -10.09 -10.05 18.78
N GLN A 26 -9.48 -10.75 17.82
CA GLN A 26 -8.05 -10.63 17.61
C GLN A 26 -7.82 -9.14 17.39
N ALA A 27 -7.29 -8.48 18.42
CA ALA A 27 -6.72 -7.16 18.24
C ALA A 27 -5.70 -7.35 17.09
N ALA A 28 -5.99 -6.75 15.95
CA ALA A 28 -5.02 -6.67 14.88
C ALA A 28 -3.75 -6.14 15.56
N ALA A 29 -2.66 -6.89 15.46
CA ALA A 29 -1.40 -6.45 16.01
C ALA A 29 -1.12 -5.10 15.34
N LEU A 30 -1.23 -4.04 16.14
CA LEU A 30 -0.89 -2.70 15.67
C LEU A 30 0.59 -2.79 15.28
N GLY A 31 0.86 -2.62 13.98
CA GLY A 31 2.23 -2.59 13.47
C GLY A 31 3.04 -1.50 14.16
N THR A 32 4.34 -1.60 14.13
CA THR A 32 5.19 -0.46 14.49
C THR A 32 5.06 0.61 13.42
N PRO A 33 5.08 1.92 13.77
CA PRO A 33 5.24 2.96 12.77
C PRO A 33 6.55 2.73 12.01
N ASN A 34 6.52 2.89 10.70
CA ASN A 34 7.72 2.77 9.87
C ASN A 34 7.85 3.99 8.98
N ASP A 35 9.08 4.39 8.73
CA ASP A 35 9.39 5.48 7.84
C ASP A 35 10.03 4.96 6.55
N LEU A 36 9.55 5.46 5.43
CA LEU A 36 10.16 5.27 4.13
C LEU A 36 10.65 6.61 3.62
N THR A 37 11.92 6.71 3.34
CA THR A 37 12.50 7.85 2.65
C THR A 37 13.44 7.40 1.56
N GLY A 38 13.54 8.16 0.48
CA GLY A 38 14.44 7.81 -0.60
C GLY A 38 14.48 8.84 -1.70
N ALA A 39 15.61 8.91 -2.35
CA ALA A 39 15.78 9.65 -3.58
C ALA A 39 16.88 8.99 -4.42
N GLY A 40 16.68 8.95 -5.72
CA GLY A 40 17.68 8.32 -6.58
C GLY A 40 17.25 8.19 -8.03
N ALA A 41 18.00 7.39 -8.74
CA ALA A 41 17.79 7.12 -10.16
C ALA A 41 17.95 5.63 -10.46
N GLY A 42 17.38 5.22 -11.59
CA GLY A 42 17.50 3.87 -12.10
C GLY A 42 17.50 3.80 -13.62
N VAL A 43 17.94 2.66 -14.12
CA VAL A 43 17.94 2.33 -15.54
C VAL A 43 17.10 1.10 -15.76
N PHE A 44 16.12 1.16 -16.64
CA PHE A 44 15.27 0.00 -16.94
C PHE A 44 16.04 -1.05 -17.75
N PRO A 45 15.70 -2.33 -17.57
CA PRO A 45 16.19 -3.37 -18.47
C PRO A 45 15.64 -3.16 -19.88
N ALA A 46 16.37 -3.66 -20.88
CA ALA A 46 15.93 -3.60 -22.26
C ALA A 46 14.53 -4.21 -22.45
N GLY A 47 13.67 -3.51 -23.19
CA GLY A 47 12.29 -3.95 -23.45
C GLY A 47 11.27 -3.49 -22.41
N ALA A 48 11.66 -2.80 -21.34
CA ALA A 48 10.72 -2.19 -20.42
C ALA A 48 9.82 -1.19 -21.16
N ASN A 49 8.51 -1.29 -20.96
CA ASN A 49 7.52 -0.47 -21.65
C ASN A 49 6.40 -0.06 -20.73
N PHE A 50 5.86 1.13 -20.93
CA PHE A 50 4.65 1.61 -20.26
C PHE A 50 3.84 2.44 -21.23
N ASN A 51 2.60 2.05 -21.52
CA ASN A 51 1.68 2.76 -22.43
C ASN A 51 2.28 3.08 -23.81
N GLY A 52 3.06 2.15 -24.38
CA GLY A 52 3.69 2.36 -25.69
C GLY A 52 4.99 3.14 -25.64
N VAL A 53 5.41 3.64 -24.48
CA VAL A 53 6.72 4.30 -24.31
C VAL A 53 7.75 3.26 -23.89
N GLN A 54 8.80 3.11 -24.68
CA GLN A 54 9.94 2.29 -24.32
C GLN A 54 10.77 3.03 -23.27
N LEU A 55 10.77 2.52 -22.04
CA LEU A 55 11.43 3.14 -20.92
C LEU A 55 12.94 2.92 -20.96
N ALA A 56 13.69 3.98 -20.67
CA ALA A 56 15.15 3.94 -20.57
C ALA A 56 15.61 4.02 -19.11
N GLY A 57 15.04 4.91 -18.33
CA GLY A 57 15.40 5.12 -16.94
C GLY A 57 14.43 6.07 -16.24
N GLY A 58 14.80 6.50 -15.05
CA GLY A 58 14.01 7.46 -14.29
C GLY A 58 14.66 7.86 -12.99
N THR A 59 14.02 8.84 -12.34
CA THR A 59 14.36 9.30 -11.01
C THR A 59 13.17 9.12 -10.07
N TYR A 60 13.42 9.04 -8.79
CA TYR A 60 12.39 8.97 -7.78
C TYR A 60 12.74 9.80 -6.56
N GLY A 61 11.72 10.32 -5.91
CA GLY A 61 11.76 10.92 -4.58
C GLY A 61 10.57 10.42 -3.76
N MET A 62 10.77 10.12 -2.49
CA MET A 62 9.69 9.66 -1.62
C MET A 62 9.94 10.00 -0.17
N GLY A 63 8.84 10.29 0.53
CA GLY A 63 8.82 10.48 1.97
C GLY A 63 7.47 10.04 2.53
N VAL A 64 7.42 8.92 3.23
CA VAL A 64 6.19 8.32 3.75
C VAL A 64 6.39 7.87 5.18
N GLN A 65 5.44 8.21 6.04
CA GLN A 65 5.35 7.70 7.40
C GLN A 65 4.10 6.85 7.54
N THR A 66 4.24 5.63 8.05
CA THR A 66 3.11 4.75 8.36
C THR A 66 2.73 4.85 9.83
N ASN A 67 1.47 4.58 10.12
CA ASN A 67 0.95 4.50 11.48
C ASN A 67 0.73 3.02 11.87
N THR A 68 0.57 2.78 13.17
CA THR A 68 0.33 1.44 13.72
C THR A 68 -0.99 0.80 13.24
N ASP A 69 -1.93 1.58 12.70
CA ASP A 69 -3.22 1.13 12.16
C ASP A 69 -3.17 0.81 10.65
N GLY A 70 -1.99 0.92 10.02
CA GLY A 70 -1.80 0.70 8.59
C GLY A 70 -2.14 1.91 7.71
N THR A 71 -2.59 3.02 8.29
CA THR A 71 -2.67 4.28 7.56
C THR A 71 -1.27 4.86 7.34
N ALA A 72 -1.13 5.68 6.32
CA ALA A 72 0.14 6.34 6.03
C ALA A 72 -0.10 7.78 5.56
N LYS A 73 0.95 8.58 5.62
CA LYS A 73 0.97 9.94 5.11
C LYS A 73 2.31 10.21 4.45
N GLY A 74 2.26 10.76 3.26
CA GLY A 74 3.45 11.13 2.51
C GLY A 74 3.18 11.18 1.02
N ASP A 75 4.26 11.29 0.27
CA ASP A 75 4.23 11.41 -1.17
C ASP A 75 5.35 10.62 -1.84
N ILE A 76 5.11 10.30 -3.10
CA ILE A 76 6.07 9.69 -4.01
C ILE A 76 6.01 10.47 -5.32
N GLU A 77 7.16 10.86 -5.83
CA GLU A 77 7.30 11.38 -7.18
C GLU A 77 8.25 10.48 -7.97
N VAL A 78 7.82 10.07 -9.15
CA VAL A 78 8.65 9.28 -10.07
C VAL A 78 8.59 9.92 -11.45
N GLN A 79 9.76 10.25 -12.00
CA GLN A 79 9.91 10.76 -13.36
C GLN A 79 10.61 9.71 -14.20
N LEU A 80 9.96 9.27 -15.27
CA LEU A 80 10.49 8.26 -16.18
C LEU A 80 10.82 8.91 -17.50
N ASN A 81 11.91 8.48 -18.09
CA ASN A 81 12.27 8.89 -19.44
C ASN A 81 12.27 7.70 -20.38
N GLY A 82 11.87 7.94 -21.61
CA GLY A 82 11.76 6.90 -22.61
C GLY A 82 11.58 7.45 -24.02
N THR A 83 11.24 6.56 -24.94
CA THR A 83 11.00 6.88 -26.34
C THR A 83 9.62 6.39 -26.73
N SER A 84 8.80 7.28 -27.28
CA SER A 84 7.47 6.96 -27.79
C SER A 84 7.53 6.06 -29.03
N VAL A 85 6.40 5.47 -29.42
CA VAL A 85 6.28 4.62 -30.62
C VAL A 85 6.68 5.33 -31.93
N ILE A 86 6.63 6.65 -31.95
CA ILE A 86 7.04 7.46 -33.11
C ILE A 86 8.49 7.98 -33.00
N GLY A 87 9.26 7.49 -32.01
CA GLY A 87 10.67 7.80 -31.83
C GLY A 87 10.99 9.12 -31.13
N LEU A 88 10.01 9.77 -30.52
CA LEU A 88 10.24 11.02 -29.77
C LEU A 88 10.58 10.74 -28.32
N SER A 89 11.49 11.52 -27.74
CA SER A 89 11.77 11.50 -26.31
C SER A 89 10.51 11.89 -25.53
N GLN A 90 10.20 11.14 -24.48
CA GLN A 90 9.02 11.35 -23.67
C GLN A 90 9.36 11.25 -22.18
N TRP A 91 8.79 12.14 -21.39
CA TRP A 91 8.94 12.17 -19.94
C TRP A 91 7.59 11.91 -19.30
N ILE A 92 7.53 10.87 -18.48
CA ILE A 92 6.32 10.48 -17.77
C ILE A 92 6.53 10.84 -16.31
N THR A 93 5.56 11.53 -15.71
CA THR A 93 5.60 11.87 -14.28
C THR A 93 4.43 11.21 -13.55
N VAL A 94 4.74 10.54 -12.45
CA VAL A 94 3.76 10.02 -11.50
C VAL A 94 3.94 10.76 -10.18
N THR A 95 2.93 11.52 -9.76
CA THR A 95 2.91 12.19 -8.46
C THR A 95 1.86 11.50 -7.59
N GLY A 96 2.30 10.83 -6.54
CA GLY A 96 1.47 9.99 -5.67
C GLY A 96 1.30 10.57 -4.28
N TRP A 97 0.07 10.51 -3.75
CA TRP A 97 -0.29 10.82 -2.38
C TRP A 97 -0.62 9.53 -1.66
N ILE A 98 0.15 9.20 -0.63
CA ILE A 98 0.05 7.94 0.09
C ILE A 98 -0.88 8.08 1.29
N THR A 99 -1.79 7.12 1.46
CA THR A 99 -2.76 7.08 2.56
C THR A 99 -2.74 5.76 3.32
N GLY A 100 -2.09 4.74 2.80
CA GLY A 100 -1.91 3.44 3.45
C GLY A 100 -0.52 2.87 3.21
N GLY A 101 -0.01 2.09 4.16
CA GLY A 101 1.31 1.48 4.05
C GLY A 101 1.50 0.30 4.98
N THR A 102 2.27 -0.69 4.52
CA THR A 102 2.60 -1.89 5.29
C THR A 102 4.04 -2.29 5.01
N LEU A 103 4.81 -2.50 6.07
CA LEU A 103 6.11 -3.16 5.99
C LEU A 103 5.88 -4.68 5.91
N ASN A 104 6.39 -5.29 4.87
CA ASN A 104 6.28 -6.74 4.65
C ASN A 104 7.39 -7.49 5.39
N THR A 105 7.17 -8.78 5.62
CA THR A 105 8.15 -9.64 6.32
C THR A 105 9.47 -9.83 5.58
N ASP A 106 9.49 -9.55 4.28
CA ASP A 106 10.69 -9.60 3.42
C ASP A 106 11.50 -8.27 3.41
N GLY A 107 11.07 -7.29 4.21
CA GLY A 107 11.71 -5.97 4.29
C GLY A 107 11.32 -5.01 3.16
N THR A 108 10.34 -5.37 2.33
CA THR A 108 9.75 -4.45 1.36
C THR A 108 8.60 -3.66 1.97
N MET A 109 8.28 -2.50 1.41
CA MET A 109 7.13 -1.72 1.82
C MET A 109 6.10 -1.64 0.69
N THR A 110 4.86 -2.01 0.99
CA THR A 110 3.71 -1.82 0.10
C THR A 110 2.95 -0.59 0.54
N LEU A 111 2.83 0.37 -0.36
CA LEU A 111 2.12 1.63 -0.14
C LEU A 111 0.90 1.71 -1.04
N SER A 112 -0.14 2.38 -0.58
CA SER A 112 -1.37 2.61 -1.34
C SER A 112 -1.83 4.06 -1.21
N GLY A 113 -2.51 4.53 -2.25
CA GLY A 113 -3.01 5.90 -2.29
C GLY A 113 -3.62 6.26 -3.63
N THR A 114 -3.49 7.53 -3.99
CA THR A 114 -3.91 8.04 -5.29
C THR A 114 -2.76 8.77 -5.96
N CYS A 115 -2.81 8.92 -7.29
CA CYS A 115 -1.81 9.67 -8.02
C CYS A 115 -2.39 10.48 -9.18
N ALA A 116 -1.57 11.39 -9.68
CA ALA A 116 -1.69 11.99 -11.00
C ALA A 116 -0.62 11.38 -11.91
N LEU A 117 -1.02 11.06 -13.13
CA LEU A 117 -0.16 10.57 -14.20
C LEU A 117 -0.12 11.61 -15.32
N ASP A 118 1.06 12.11 -15.62
CA ASP A 118 1.37 12.92 -16.79
C ASP A 118 2.20 12.06 -17.76
N MET A 119 1.66 11.82 -18.93
CA MET A 119 2.38 11.05 -19.96
C MET A 119 3.46 11.86 -20.69
N GLY A 120 3.48 13.19 -20.53
CA GLY A 120 4.45 14.07 -21.19
C GLY A 120 4.33 14.10 -22.72
N ASP A 121 3.17 13.77 -23.25
CA ASP A 121 2.84 13.74 -24.67
C ASP A 121 2.03 14.96 -25.13
N GLY A 122 1.82 15.92 -24.21
CA GLY A 122 1.02 17.12 -24.43
C GLY A 122 -0.46 16.96 -24.06
N THR A 123 -0.89 15.77 -23.64
CA THR A 123 -2.22 15.59 -23.05
C THR A 123 -2.22 16.06 -21.59
N PRO A 124 -3.36 16.58 -21.07
CA PRO A 124 -3.44 16.96 -19.67
C PRO A 124 -3.20 15.76 -18.73
N PRO A 125 -2.55 15.97 -17.57
CA PRO A 125 -2.39 14.93 -16.57
C PRO A 125 -3.72 14.35 -16.09
N VAL A 126 -3.76 13.04 -15.85
CA VAL A 126 -4.93 12.33 -15.31
C VAL A 126 -4.74 12.15 -13.81
N GLY A 127 -5.59 12.79 -13.01
CA GLY A 127 -5.56 12.70 -11.55
C GLY A 127 -6.55 11.68 -10.97
N GLY A 128 -6.37 11.36 -9.68
CA GLY A 128 -7.28 10.49 -8.93
C GLY A 128 -7.17 9.01 -9.29
N LEU A 129 -6.10 8.60 -9.96
CA LEU A 129 -5.84 7.19 -10.25
C LEU A 129 -5.42 6.46 -8.96
N ALA A 130 -5.87 5.21 -8.80
CA ALA A 130 -5.36 4.37 -7.72
C ALA A 130 -3.86 4.15 -7.89
N LEU A 131 -3.12 4.24 -6.78
CA LEU A 131 -1.68 3.99 -6.75
C LEU A 131 -1.38 2.86 -5.77
N VAL A 132 -0.59 1.90 -6.23
CA VAL A 132 0.12 0.97 -5.35
C VAL A 132 1.61 1.05 -5.69
N ALA A 133 2.43 1.25 -4.66
CA ALA A 133 3.89 1.24 -4.81
C ALA A 133 4.48 0.13 -3.95
N ASN A 134 5.29 -0.73 -4.57
CA ASN A 134 6.12 -1.71 -3.88
C ASN A 134 7.57 -1.22 -3.89
N VAL A 135 8.09 -0.94 -2.71
CA VAL A 135 9.42 -0.36 -2.53
C VAL A 135 10.31 -1.34 -1.81
N SER A 136 11.51 -1.54 -2.34
CA SER A 136 12.58 -2.30 -1.73
C SER A 136 13.86 -1.48 -1.70
N LEU A 137 14.88 -1.93 -0.99
CA LEU A 137 16.21 -1.28 -1.00
C LEU A 137 16.87 -1.27 -2.39
N SER A 138 16.37 -2.11 -3.32
CA SER A 138 16.92 -2.27 -4.67
C SER A 138 16.10 -1.57 -5.77
N GLY A 139 14.94 -1.00 -5.46
CA GLY A 139 14.12 -0.32 -6.46
C GLY A 139 12.65 -0.16 -6.10
N ILE A 140 11.90 0.39 -7.05
CA ILE A 140 10.48 0.70 -6.90
C ILE A 140 9.66 0.16 -8.08
N THR A 141 8.50 -0.44 -7.78
CA THR A 141 7.49 -0.86 -8.75
C THR A 141 6.21 -0.11 -8.47
N LEU A 142 5.60 0.48 -9.49
CA LEU A 142 4.35 1.21 -9.35
C LEU A 142 3.23 0.51 -10.14
N THR A 143 2.04 0.49 -9.56
CA THR A 143 0.79 0.20 -10.26
C THR A 143 -0.06 1.46 -10.25
N VAL A 144 -0.37 1.99 -11.42
CA VAL A 144 -1.15 3.21 -11.63
C VAL A 144 -2.46 2.83 -12.30
N GLY A 145 -3.56 2.98 -11.58
CA GLY A 145 -4.85 2.43 -12.00
C GLY A 145 -4.78 0.91 -12.11
N SER A 146 -4.92 0.38 -13.33
CA SER A 146 -4.79 -1.06 -13.63
C SER A 146 -3.48 -1.43 -14.32
N GLN A 147 -2.56 -0.48 -14.49
CA GLN A 147 -1.34 -0.67 -15.28
C GLN A 147 -0.11 -0.70 -14.38
N VAL A 148 0.78 -1.65 -14.65
CA VAL A 148 2.04 -1.80 -13.92
C VAL A 148 3.16 -1.10 -14.69
N ILE A 149 3.84 -0.17 -14.03
CA ILE A 149 5.13 0.34 -14.48
C ILE A 149 6.17 -0.69 -14.05
N PRO A 150 7.01 -1.19 -14.97
CA PRO A 150 8.07 -2.13 -14.62
C PRO A 150 8.93 -1.61 -13.47
N THR A 151 9.55 -2.53 -12.74
CA THR A 151 10.44 -2.14 -11.63
C THR A 151 11.55 -1.23 -12.15
N LEU A 152 11.65 -0.04 -11.56
CA LEU A 152 12.80 0.85 -11.72
C LEU A 152 13.88 0.42 -10.73
N PRO A 153 14.94 -0.27 -11.16
CA PRO A 153 16.01 -0.68 -10.28
C PRO A 153 16.79 0.53 -9.79
N LYS A 154 17.13 0.57 -8.51
CA LYS A 154 18.01 1.62 -7.99
C LYS A 154 19.44 1.41 -8.48
N SER A 155 19.94 2.31 -9.33
CA SER A 155 21.33 2.34 -9.76
C SER A 155 22.16 3.42 -9.07
N ASP A 156 21.49 4.45 -8.54
CA ASP A 156 22.10 5.55 -7.78
C ASP A 156 21.12 6.06 -6.72
N GLY A 157 21.67 6.78 -5.73
CA GLY A 157 20.86 7.32 -4.63
C GLY A 157 20.64 6.31 -3.51
N TRP A 158 19.59 6.51 -2.72
CA TRP A 158 19.30 5.73 -1.51
C TRP A 158 17.81 5.49 -1.33
N ILE A 159 17.48 4.39 -0.65
CA ILE A 159 16.16 4.07 -0.10
C ILE A 159 16.41 3.58 1.31
N PHE A 160 15.68 4.12 2.26
CA PHE A 160 15.71 3.75 3.66
C PHE A 160 14.32 3.34 4.12
N ILE A 161 14.20 2.18 4.73
CA ILE A 161 12.98 1.61 5.30
C ILE A 161 13.32 1.26 6.75
N ASP A 162 12.64 1.89 7.70
CA ASP A 162 12.83 1.70 9.14
C ASP A 162 11.55 1.13 9.78
#